data_1cc0a9914244cc1a060d65164388d780
#
_entry.id   1cc0a9914244cc1a060d65164388d780
#
_cell.length_a   1.000
_cell.length_b   1.000
_cell.length_c   1.000
_cell.angle_alpha   90.00
_cell.angle_beta   90.00
_cell.angle_gamma   90.00
#
_symmetry.space_group_name_H-M   'P 1'
#
loop_
_entity.id
_entity.type
_entity.pdbx_description
1 polymer ?
#
loop_
_entity_poly.entity_id
_entity_poly.type
_entity_poly.pdbx_seq_one_letter_code
_entity_poly.pdbx_strand_id
1 'polypeptide(L)'
;MTTALLPFPRPKWAAGTALLVLRRLAVISNVGRDPRVKGLVYIAAFGPDEGETVNGIVERYEEAEISKYMRRGPNGEWKSETSEAFWAEIGPDLSPEQRAVVEAEGRKADNLIFTQPTGVPAWRTLPSWYLVADDDRTLRPEIQNDMSARMKATVEHVPGSHYTTLVWPERVADLIHAATLSVSSGS
;
A
#
# COMPACT_ATOMS: atom_id res chain seq x y z
N MET A 1 1.41 0.02 -33.89
CA MET A 1 2.81 -0.24 -33.48
C MET A 1 2.80 -0.66 -32.02
N THR A 2 2.98 -1.94 -31.79
CA THR A 2 2.93 -2.53 -30.44
C THR A 2 4.31 -2.41 -29.83
N THR A 3 4.45 -1.53 -28.83
CA THR A 3 5.73 -1.39 -28.10
C THR A 3 5.88 -2.59 -27.19
N ALA A 4 6.74 -3.53 -27.54
CA ALA A 4 7.12 -4.64 -26.73
C ALA A 4 7.84 -4.13 -25.47
N LEU A 5 7.26 -4.40 -24.30
CA LEU A 5 7.94 -4.23 -23.01
C LEU A 5 9.15 -5.15 -22.98
N LEU A 6 10.35 -4.56 -22.90
CA LEU A 6 11.58 -5.31 -22.67
C LEU A 6 11.45 -6.11 -21.37
N PRO A 7 11.81 -7.41 -21.37
CA PRO A 7 11.77 -8.18 -20.14
C PRO A 7 12.84 -7.64 -19.18
N PHE A 8 12.40 -7.22 -17.99
CA PHE A 8 13.32 -6.98 -16.87
C PHE A 8 14.16 -8.23 -16.65
N PRO A 9 15.48 -8.11 -16.50
CA PRO A 9 16.31 -9.25 -16.17
C PRO A 9 15.81 -9.84 -14.85
N ARG A 10 15.42 -11.11 -14.88
CA ARG A 10 15.01 -11.85 -13.67
C ARG A 10 16.22 -11.90 -12.74
N PRO A 11 16.18 -11.29 -11.55
CA PRO A 11 17.24 -11.49 -10.58
C PRO A 11 17.33 -12.98 -10.27
N LYS A 12 18.56 -13.48 -10.14
CA LYS A 12 18.83 -14.87 -9.74
C LYS A 12 18.55 -15.04 -8.25
N TRP A 13 17.27 -14.94 -7.87
CA TRP A 13 16.84 -15.35 -6.53
C TRP A 13 16.85 -16.88 -6.47
N ALA A 14 17.36 -17.40 -5.36
CA ALA A 14 17.26 -18.83 -5.09
C ALA A 14 15.78 -19.26 -5.17
N ALA A 15 15.54 -20.39 -5.80
CA ALA A 15 14.21 -20.89 -6.06
C ALA A 15 13.36 -20.94 -4.76
N GLY A 16 12.23 -20.25 -4.74
CA GLY A 16 11.12 -20.67 -3.92
C GLY A 16 10.45 -19.70 -2.96
N THR A 17 11.01 -18.55 -2.64
CA THR A 17 10.37 -17.66 -1.67
C THR A 17 10.00 -16.32 -2.31
N ALA A 18 8.70 -16.01 -2.38
CA ALA A 18 8.21 -14.71 -2.80
C ALA A 18 7.65 -13.97 -1.57
N LEU A 19 8.21 -12.79 -1.29
CA LEU A 19 7.63 -11.81 -0.39
C LEU A 19 6.83 -10.83 -1.24
N LEU A 20 5.57 -10.62 -0.90
CA LEU A 20 4.72 -9.70 -1.62
C LEU A 20 4.72 -8.34 -0.92
N VAL A 21 5.33 -7.35 -1.57
CA VAL A 21 5.35 -5.95 -1.13
C VAL A 21 4.45 -5.16 -2.07
N LEU A 22 3.36 -4.60 -1.55
CA LEU A 22 2.42 -3.84 -2.38
C LEU A 22 1.86 -2.61 -1.66
N ARG A 23 1.86 -1.48 -2.41
CA ARG A 23 1.19 -0.21 -2.07
C ARG A 23 -0.24 -0.13 -2.67
N ARG A 24 -0.82 -1.22 -3.17
CA ARG A 24 -2.10 -1.18 -3.90
C ARG A 24 -3.18 -1.96 -3.16
N LEU A 25 -4.33 -1.28 -3.04
CA LEU A 25 -5.61 -1.74 -2.54
C LEU A 25 -5.98 -3.13 -3.08
N ALA A 26 -6.46 -4.03 -2.23
CA ALA A 26 -7.05 -5.33 -2.55
C ALA A 26 -6.19 -6.36 -3.35
N VAL A 27 -5.11 -5.97 -4.01
CA VAL A 27 -4.27 -6.90 -4.81
C VAL A 27 -3.56 -7.91 -3.92
N ILE A 28 -3.12 -7.51 -2.73
CA ILE A 28 -2.40 -8.37 -1.77
C ILE A 28 -3.27 -9.58 -1.38
N SER A 29 -4.54 -9.36 -1.12
CA SER A 29 -5.46 -10.41 -0.68
C SER A 29 -5.65 -11.52 -1.71
N ASN A 30 -5.60 -11.21 -3.00
CA ASN A 30 -5.80 -12.17 -4.07
C ASN A 30 -4.49 -12.86 -4.51
N VAL A 31 -3.39 -12.12 -4.59
CA VAL A 31 -2.08 -12.65 -5.03
C VAL A 31 -1.43 -13.51 -3.95
N GLY A 32 -1.70 -13.25 -2.68
CA GLY A 32 -1.19 -14.05 -1.55
C GLY A 32 -1.64 -15.52 -1.53
N ARG A 33 -2.54 -15.93 -2.43
CA ARG A 33 -2.94 -17.34 -2.63
C ARG A 33 -1.94 -18.16 -3.43
N ASP A 34 -0.97 -17.54 -4.09
CA ASP A 34 0.10 -18.26 -4.78
C ASP A 34 0.95 -18.99 -3.72
N PRO A 35 1.16 -20.32 -3.83
CA PRO A 35 1.88 -21.11 -2.83
C PRO A 35 3.35 -20.70 -2.68
N ARG A 36 3.88 -19.90 -3.60
CA ARG A 36 5.22 -19.32 -3.52
C ARG A 36 5.29 -18.13 -2.57
N VAL A 37 4.16 -17.46 -2.28
CA VAL A 37 4.11 -16.37 -1.32
C VAL A 37 4.20 -16.91 0.09
N LYS A 38 5.20 -16.47 0.86
CA LYS A 38 5.47 -16.93 2.22
C LYS A 38 5.18 -15.88 3.30
N GLY A 39 4.99 -14.62 2.90
CA GLY A 39 4.68 -13.53 3.82
C GLY A 39 4.21 -12.29 3.07
N LEU A 40 3.65 -11.35 3.81
CA LEU A 40 3.02 -10.13 3.29
C LEU A 40 3.60 -8.92 4.00
N VAL A 41 4.00 -7.90 3.24
CA VAL A 41 4.45 -6.62 3.80
C VAL A 41 3.51 -5.51 3.33
N TYR A 42 2.87 -4.87 4.27
CA TYR A 42 2.00 -3.73 4.07
C TYR A 42 2.75 -2.44 4.40
N ILE A 43 2.71 -1.46 3.51
CA ILE A 43 3.39 -0.17 3.68
C ILE A 43 2.32 0.91 3.51
N ALA A 44 1.84 1.48 4.61
CA ALA A 44 0.73 2.44 4.62
C ALA A 44 -0.39 1.99 3.66
N ALA A 45 -0.88 0.76 3.80
CA ALA A 45 -1.75 0.12 2.81
C ALA A 45 -2.99 -0.50 3.43
N PHE A 46 -4.10 -0.56 2.67
CA PHE A 46 -5.30 -1.27 3.10
C PHE A 46 -5.07 -2.78 3.18
N GLY A 47 -5.57 -3.37 4.26
CA GLY A 47 -5.61 -4.82 4.49
C GLY A 47 -7.03 -5.29 4.80
N PRO A 48 -7.96 -5.21 3.84
CA PRO A 48 -9.35 -5.57 4.08
C PRO A 48 -9.52 -7.04 4.43
N ASP A 49 -10.57 -7.34 5.21
CA ASP A 49 -11.03 -8.69 5.46
C ASP A 49 -12.01 -9.17 4.39
N GLU A 50 -12.40 -10.43 4.44
CA GLU A 50 -13.35 -11.04 3.51
C GLU A 50 -14.68 -10.28 3.50
N GLY A 51 -15.14 -9.92 2.31
CA GLY A 51 -16.34 -9.15 2.11
C GLY A 51 -16.21 -7.65 2.34
N GLU A 52 -15.13 -7.17 2.93
CA GLU A 52 -14.91 -5.73 3.10
C GLU A 52 -14.56 -5.06 1.77
N THR A 53 -15.01 -3.81 1.64
CA THR A 53 -14.57 -2.87 0.60
C THR A 53 -13.75 -1.76 1.25
N VAL A 54 -12.93 -1.06 0.45
CA VAL A 54 -12.19 0.11 0.94
C VAL A 54 -13.17 1.17 1.45
N ASN A 55 -14.23 1.48 0.71
CA ASN A 55 -15.25 2.43 1.14
C ASN A 55 -15.87 2.02 2.48
N GLY A 56 -16.27 0.75 2.64
CA GLY A 56 -16.86 0.26 3.87
C GLY A 56 -15.88 0.26 5.05
N ILE A 57 -14.56 0.28 4.80
CA ILE A 57 -13.57 0.48 5.86
C ILE A 57 -13.53 1.97 6.25
N VAL A 58 -13.31 2.86 5.30
CA VAL A 58 -13.13 4.28 5.60
C VAL A 58 -14.36 4.95 6.17
N GLU A 59 -15.56 4.49 5.81
CA GLU A 59 -16.85 4.99 6.36
C GLU A 59 -17.01 4.79 7.87
N ARG A 60 -16.18 3.97 8.50
CA ARG A 60 -16.19 3.73 9.96
C ARG A 60 -15.37 4.75 10.75
N TYR A 61 -14.64 5.61 10.06
CA TYR A 61 -13.71 6.57 10.63
C TYR A 61 -14.02 7.98 10.14
N GLU A 62 -13.38 8.95 10.74
CA GLU A 62 -13.43 10.32 10.23
C GLU A 62 -12.86 10.39 8.81
N GLU A 63 -13.42 11.26 7.99
CA GLU A 63 -12.98 11.47 6.63
C GLU A 63 -11.52 11.91 6.58
N ALA A 64 -10.72 11.25 5.72
CA ALA A 64 -9.33 11.61 5.53
C ALA A 64 -9.20 12.88 4.68
N GLU A 65 -8.17 13.67 4.95
CA GLU A 65 -7.94 14.96 4.31
C GLU A 65 -7.75 14.86 2.79
N ILE A 66 -7.26 13.73 2.29
CA ILE A 66 -7.12 13.47 0.85
C ILE A 66 -8.44 13.63 0.09
N SER A 67 -9.58 13.41 0.73
CA SER A 67 -10.91 13.50 0.11
C SER A 67 -11.18 14.87 -0.51
N LYS A 68 -10.66 15.92 0.10
CA LYS A 68 -10.79 17.32 -0.39
C LYS A 68 -10.20 17.48 -1.79
N TYR A 69 -9.23 16.63 -2.13
CA TYR A 69 -8.44 16.71 -3.37
C TYR A 69 -8.80 15.61 -4.37
N MET A 70 -9.68 14.70 -4.00
CA MET A 70 -10.13 13.65 -4.91
C MET A 70 -11.15 14.21 -5.91
N ARG A 71 -10.94 13.94 -7.19
CA ARG A 71 -11.85 14.33 -8.28
C ARG A 71 -12.28 13.11 -9.05
N ARG A 72 -13.55 13.08 -9.39
CA ARG A 72 -14.12 12.02 -10.22
C ARG A 72 -14.09 12.44 -11.69
N GLY A 73 -13.47 11.60 -12.50
CA GLY A 73 -13.42 11.80 -13.93
C GLY A 73 -14.73 11.35 -14.65
N PRO A 74 -14.83 11.64 -15.97
CA PRO A 74 -16.05 11.40 -16.75
C PRO A 74 -16.43 9.91 -16.87
N ASN A 75 -15.47 9.00 -16.74
CA ASN A 75 -15.70 7.56 -16.79
C ASN A 75 -15.84 6.93 -15.39
N GLY A 76 -15.98 7.75 -14.35
CA GLY A 76 -16.12 7.30 -12.97
C GLY A 76 -14.80 6.99 -12.25
N GLU A 77 -13.66 7.17 -12.91
CA GLU A 77 -12.33 7.05 -12.32
C GLU A 77 -12.05 8.15 -11.31
N TRP A 78 -11.17 7.87 -10.36
CA TRP A 78 -10.70 8.83 -9.37
C TRP A 78 -9.26 9.28 -9.66
N LYS A 79 -9.00 10.56 -9.41
CA LYS A 79 -7.66 11.15 -9.48
C LYS A 79 -7.51 12.19 -8.37
N SER A 80 -6.33 12.26 -7.77
CA SER A 80 -5.97 13.38 -6.89
C SER A 80 -5.63 14.61 -7.73
N GLU A 81 -6.17 15.76 -7.33
CA GLU A 81 -5.80 17.07 -7.87
C GLU A 81 -4.65 17.62 -7.03
N THR A 82 -3.45 17.61 -7.59
CA THR A 82 -2.26 18.11 -6.91
C THR A 82 -2.17 19.64 -7.04
N SER A 83 -1.85 20.29 -5.93
CA SER A 83 -1.66 21.74 -5.81
C SER A 83 -0.69 22.00 -4.67
N GLU A 84 -0.25 23.24 -4.48
CA GLU A 84 0.56 23.60 -3.30
C GLU A 84 -0.18 23.29 -1.98
N ALA A 85 -1.50 23.53 -1.93
CA ALA A 85 -2.32 23.20 -0.77
C ALA A 85 -2.37 21.67 -0.54
N PHE A 86 -2.49 20.88 -1.60
CA PHE A 86 -2.42 19.42 -1.53
C PHE A 86 -1.07 18.97 -0.94
N TRP A 87 0.04 19.51 -1.45
CA TRP A 87 1.37 19.10 -0.98
C TRP A 87 1.62 19.54 0.47
N ALA A 88 1.14 20.73 0.85
CA ALA A 88 1.26 21.21 2.22
C ALA A 88 0.46 20.35 3.23
N GLU A 89 -0.64 19.73 2.80
CA GLU A 89 -1.49 18.93 3.69
C GLU A 89 -1.22 17.42 3.58
N ILE A 90 -1.02 16.88 2.39
CA ILE A 90 -0.96 15.42 2.15
C ILE A 90 0.47 14.89 2.07
N GLY A 91 1.42 15.69 1.60
CA GLY A 91 2.82 15.29 1.47
C GLY A 91 3.78 16.41 1.86
N PRO A 92 3.68 16.95 3.10
CA PRO A 92 4.50 18.08 3.53
C PRO A 92 5.99 17.73 3.64
N ASP A 93 6.30 16.46 3.79
CA ASP A 93 7.64 15.88 3.96
C ASP A 93 8.31 15.52 2.63
N LEU A 94 7.65 15.69 1.49
CA LEU A 94 8.23 15.44 0.18
C LEU A 94 9.03 16.64 -0.33
N SER A 95 10.24 16.37 -0.88
CA SER A 95 10.99 17.35 -1.64
C SER A 95 10.28 17.72 -2.96
N PRO A 96 10.59 18.87 -3.59
CA PRO A 96 10.03 19.22 -4.91
C PRO A 96 10.27 18.13 -5.96
N GLU A 97 11.43 17.49 -5.96
CA GLU A 97 11.77 16.41 -6.88
C GLU A 97 10.91 15.16 -6.65
N GLN A 98 10.68 14.81 -5.37
CA GLN A 98 9.81 13.70 -5.02
C GLN A 98 8.35 13.96 -5.39
N ARG A 99 7.87 15.21 -5.22
CA ARG A 99 6.53 15.63 -5.68
C ARG A 99 6.40 15.46 -7.19
N ALA A 100 7.39 15.90 -7.96
CA ALA A 100 7.41 15.75 -9.42
C ALA A 100 7.33 14.27 -9.85
N VAL A 101 8.01 13.36 -9.14
CA VAL A 101 7.91 11.92 -9.38
C VAL A 101 6.49 11.41 -9.12
N VAL A 102 5.89 11.79 -8.00
CA VAL A 102 4.50 11.38 -7.67
C VAL A 102 3.51 11.88 -8.71
N GLU A 103 3.66 13.11 -9.19
CA GLU A 103 2.81 13.69 -10.24
C GLU A 103 2.98 12.97 -11.58
N ALA A 104 4.21 12.68 -11.97
CA ALA A 104 4.52 11.97 -13.22
C ALA A 104 4.01 10.52 -13.21
N GLU A 105 4.06 9.85 -12.06
CA GLU A 105 3.57 8.47 -11.88
C GLU A 105 2.08 8.39 -11.51
N GLY A 106 1.45 9.52 -11.24
CA GLY A 106 0.06 9.63 -10.82
C GLY A 106 -0.89 8.95 -11.82
N ARG A 107 -1.60 7.93 -11.37
CA ARG A 107 -2.57 7.18 -12.19
C ARG A 107 -3.97 7.40 -11.67
N LYS A 108 -4.90 7.40 -12.62
CA LYS A 108 -6.32 7.33 -12.28
C LYS A 108 -6.63 5.98 -11.63
N ALA A 109 -7.43 6.02 -10.59
CA ALA A 109 -7.91 4.82 -9.90
C ALA A 109 -9.31 4.46 -10.41
N ASP A 110 -9.49 3.20 -10.80
CA ASP A 110 -10.82 2.68 -11.12
C ASP A 110 -11.68 2.65 -9.85
N ASN A 111 -12.94 3.01 -9.96
CA ASN A 111 -13.88 2.99 -8.84
C ASN A 111 -14.03 1.60 -8.20
N LEU A 112 -13.84 0.54 -8.97
CA LEU A 112 -13.89 -0.84 -8.47
C LEU A 112 -12.86 -1.10 -7.35
N ILE A 113 -11.73 -0.38 -7.36
CA ILE A 113 -10.72 -0.50 -6.30
C ILE A 113 -11.31 -0.19 -4.92
N PHE A 114 -12.27 0.74 -4.87
CA PHE A 114 -12.90 1.20 -3.63
C PHE A 114 -14.16 0.44 -3.26
N THR A 115 -14.85 -0.13 -4.26
CA THR A 115 -16.20 -0.70 -4.09
C THR A 115 -16.25 -2.22 -4.21
N GLN A 116 -15.23 -2.86 -4.78
CA GLN A 116 -15.22 -4.31 -4.93
C GLN A 116 -14.95 -4.99 -3.59
N PRO A 117 -15.81 -5.94 -3.16
CA PRO A 117 -15.57 -6.73 -1.96
C PRO A 117 -14.32 -7.59 -2.10
N THR A 118 -13.55 -7.66 -1.02
CA THR A 118 -12.35 -8.49 -0.93
C THR A 118 -12.75 -9.96 -0.75
N GLY A 119 -12.04 -10.87 -1.40
CA GLY A 119 -12.14 -12.31 -1.11
C GLY A 119 -11.44 -12.68 0.19
N VAL A 120 -11.32 -13.99 0.50
CA VAL A 120 -10.57 -14.46 1.67
C VAL A 120 -9.14 -13.93 1.62
N PRO A 121 -8.72 -13.10 2.58
CA PRO A 121 -7.41 -12.47 2.51
C PRO A 121 -6.30 -13.41 2.97
N ALA A 122 -5.15 -13.33 2.30
CA ALA A 122 -3.99 -14.16 2.59
C ALA A 122 -3.38 -13.93 3.98
N TRP A 123 -3.55 -12.75 4.57
CA TRP A 123 -3.06 -12.44 5.91
C TRP A 123 -3.71 -13.28 7.03
N ARG A 124 -4.83 -13.96 6.76
CA ARG A 124 -5.42 -14.91 7.71
C ARG A 124 -4.55 -16.16 7.92
N THR A 125 -3.67 -16.46 6.98
CA THR A 125 -2.85 -17.69 6.97
C THR A 125 -1.36 -17.44 6.81
N LEU A 126 -0.96 -16.26 6.34
CA LEU A 126 0.43 -15.91 6.14
C LEU A 126 0.90 -14.88 7.17
N PRO A 127 2.16 -14.97 7.63
CA PRO A 127 2.74 -13.95 8.47
C PRO A 127 2.75 -12.61 7.74
N SER A 128 2.49 -11.54 8.47
CA SER A 128 2.35 -10.20 7.91
C SER A 128 3.17 -9.19 8.70
N TRP A 129 3.72 -8.23 7.98
CA TRP A 129 4.44 -7.06 8.51
C TRP A 129 3.75 -5.81 8.04
N TYR A 130 3.76 -4.78 8.86
CA TYR A 130 3.07 -3.54 8.55
C TYR A 130 3.90 -2.33 8.95
N LEU A 131 4.14 -1.41 8.01
CA LEU A 131 4.70 -0.10 8.27
C LEU A 131 3.56 0.92 8.34
N VAL A 132 3.35 1.47 9.52
CA VAL A 132 2.38 2.54 9.79
C VAL A 132 3.05 3.90 9.59
N ALA A 133 2.38 4.80 8.88
CA ALA A 133 2.77 6.20 8.77
C ALA A 133 1.95 7.03 9.76
N ASP A 134 2.61 7.62 10.77
CA ASP A 134 1.95 8.22 11.92
C ASP A 134 1.21 9.54 11.61
N ASP A 135 1.58 10.22 10.51
CA ASP A 135 0.96 11.47 10.07
C ASP A 135 0.24 11.33 8.72
N ASP A 136 -0.15 10.09 8.37
CA ASP A 136 -0.81 9.79 7.09
C ASP A 136 -2.21 10.40 7.01
N ARG A 137 -2.38 11.35 6.09
CA ARG A 137 -3.65 12.03 5.80
C ARG A 137 -4.37 11.49 4.56
N THR A 138 -3.85 10.41 4.01
CA THR A 138 -4.45 9.65 2.90
C THR A 138 -5.14 8.39 3.42
N LEU A 139 -4.43 7.58 4.18
CA LEU A 139 -4.94 6.42 4.91
C LEU A 139 -4.66 6.65 6.39
N ARG A 140 -5.65 7.13 7.12
CA ARG A 140 -5.51 7.56 8.51
C ARG A 140 -4.80 6.51 9.37
N PRO A 141 -3.91 6.95 10.29
CA PRO A 141 -3.15 6.03 11.15
C PRO A 141 -4.03 5.10 11.98
N GLU A 142 -5.22 5.55 12.40
CA GLU A 142 -6.16 4.74 13.15
C GLU A 142 -6.62 3.52 12.35
N ILE A 143 -6.89 3.70 11.05
CA ILE A 143 -7.27 2.61 10.14
C ILE A 143 -6.09 1.65 9.97
N GLN A 144 -4.87 2.17 9.77
CA GLN A 144 -3.66 1.37 9.64
C GLN A 144 -3.42 0.51 10.89
N ASN A 145 -3.55 1.11 12.08
CA ASN A 145 -3.38 0.43 13.36
C ASN A 145 -4.43 -0.67 13.58
N ASP A 146 -5.70 -0.39 13.32
CA ASP A 146 -6.77 -1.37 13.48
C ASP A 146 -6.61 -2.56 12.52
N MET A 147 -6.24 -2.30 11.26
CA MET A 147 -5.99 -3.37 10.29
C MET A 147 -4.77 -4.20 10.67
N SER A 148 -3.66 -3.56 11.03
CA SER A 148 -2.43 -4.27 11.41
C SER A 148 -2.61 -5.11 12.67
N ALA A 149 -3.35 -4.60 13.66
CA ALA A 149 -3.70 -5.35 14.87
C ALA A 149 -4.59 -6.56 14.55
N ARG A 150 -5.62 -6.39 13.70
CA ARG A 150 -6.49 -7.48 13.24
C ARG A 150 -5.70 -8.58 12.52
N MET A 151 -4.73 -8.20 11.69
CA MET A 151 -3.84 -9.13 10.99
C MET A 151 -2.83 -9.81 11.93
N LYS A 152 -2.68 -9.33 13.16
CA LYS A 152 -1.58 -9.71 14.08
C LYS A 152 -0.22 -9.51 13.43
N ALA A 153 -0.08 -8.45 12.66
CA ALA A 153 1.15 -8.15 11.94
C ALA A 153 2.28 -7.75 12.90
N THR A 154 3.52 -7.98 12.48
CA THR A 154 4.67 -7.30 13.09
C THR A 154 4.65 -5.85 12.61
N VAL A 155 4.46 -4.90 13.55
CA VAL A 155 4.23 -3.50 13.22
C VAL A 155 5.48 -2.68 13.48
N GLU A 156 5.82 -1.82 12.54
CA GLU A 156 6.75 -0.70 12.71
C GLU A 156 6.06 0.62 12.41
N HIS A 157 6.52 1.69 13.05
CA HIS A 157 6.02 3.04 12.88
C HIS A 157 7.10 3.96 12.32
N VAL A 158 6.70 4.86 11.43
CA VAL A 158 7.53 5.96 10.96
C VAL A 158 6.74 7.27 11.03
N PRO A 159 7.39 8.37 11.43
CA PRO A 159 6.75 9.68 11.33
C PRO A 159 6.59 10.06 9.85
N GLY A 160 5.59 10.90 9.55
CA GLY A 160 5.40 11.46 8.21
C GLY A 160 4.20 10.94 7.46
N SER A 161 4.12 11.36 6.20
CA SER A 161 2.96 11.21 5.34
C SER A 161 2.82 9.82 4.72
N HIS A 162 1.79 9.65 3.90
CA HIS A 162 1.52 8.43 3.10
C HIS A 162 2.69 7.99 2.22
N TYR A 163 3.61 8.88 1.90
CA TYR A 163 4.70 8.64 0.93
C TYR A 163 5.94 7.98 1.55
N THR A 164 5.74 7.07 2.50
CA THR A 164 6.78 6.38 3.27
C THR A 164 7.90 5.78 2.43
N THR A 165 7.59 5.24 1.25
CA THR A 165 8.61 4.67 0.34
C THR A 165 9.57 5.70 -0.26
N LEU A 166 9.18 6.96 -0.29
CA LEU A 166 10.01 8.07 -0.77
C LEU A 166 10.72 8.79 0.37
N VAL A 167 10.08 8.85 1.53
CA VAL A 167 10.59 9.59 2.70
C VAL A 167 11.50 8.69 3.57
N TRP A 168 11.14 7.41 3.70
CA TRP A 168 11.83 6.43 4.55
C TRP A 168 12.24 5.16 3.79
N PRO A 169 12.95 5.25 2.65
CA PRO A 169 13.28 4.09 1.82
C PRO A 169 14.10 3.04 2.58
N GLU A 170 14.99 3.44 3.49
CA GLU A 170 15.81 2.54 4.30
C GLU A 170 14.94 1.76 5.29
N ARG A 171 13.99 2.41 5.98
CA ARG A 171 13.07 1.75 6.92
C ARG A 171 12.16 0.73 6.20
N VAL A 172 11.72 1.08 5.00
CA VAL A 172 10.96 0.15 4.13
C VAL A 172 11.83 -1.04 3.75
N ALA A 173 13.08 -0.81 3.35
CA ALA A 173 14.02 -1.88 3.01
C ALA A 173 14.33 -2.79 4.19
N ASP A 174 14.55 -2.23 5.38
CA ASP A 174 14.81 -2.97 6.61
C ASP A 174 13.63 -3.86 6.99
N LEU A 175 12.40 -3.36 6.94
CA LEU A 175 11.20 -4.14 7.21
C LEU A 175 11.05 -5.31 6.22
N ILE A 176 11.28 -5.07 4.92
CA ILE A 176 11.24 -6.11 3.89
C ILE A 176 12.32 -7.16 4.15
N HIS A 177 13.53 -6.73 4.52
CA HIS A 177 14.64 -7.62 4.83
C HIS A 177 14.33 -8.49 6.06
N ALA A 178 13.86 -7.89 7.15
CA ALA A 178 13.46 -8.61 8.35
C ALA A 178 12.36 -9.65 8.06
N ALA A 179 11.35 -9.28 7.28
CA ALA A 179 10.31 -10.19 6.83
C ALA A 179 10.88 -11.36 6.02
N THR A 180 11.82 -11.10 5.11
CA THR A 180 12.46 -12.12 4.28
C THR A 180 13.25 -13.11 5.13
N LEU A 181 14.03 -12.65 6.10
CA LEU A 181 14.78 -13.51 7.01
C LEU A 181 13.84 -14.39 7.84
N SER A 182 12.77 -13.82 8.35
CA SER A 182 11.79 -14.55 9.18
C SER A 182 11.14 -15.71 8.44
N VAL A 183 10.72 -15.52 7.18
CA VAL A 183 10.09 -16.61 6.39
C VAL A 183 11.09 -17.63 5.86
N SER A 184 12.37 -17.27 5.74
CA SER A 184 13.44 -18.20 5.29
C SER A 184 13.91 -19.14 6.37
N SER A 185 13.82 -18.74 7.66
CA SER A 185 14.25 -19.54 8.80
C SER A 185 13.20 -20.55 9.29
N GLY A 186 11.97 -20.46 8.80
CA GLY A 186 10.87 -21.36 9.14
C GLY A 186 10.60 -22.49 8.11
N SER A 187 11.49 -22.66 7.13
CA SER A 187 11.33 -23.63 6.03
C SER A 187 12.14 -24.90 6.26
#